data_c8b78226418d81f1d89e0613d5abc3af
#
_entry.id   c8b78226418d81f1d89e0613d5abc3af
#
_cell.length_a   1.000
_cell.length_b   1.000
_cell.length_c   1.000
_cell.angle_alpha   90.00
_cell.angle_beta   90.00
_cell.angle_gamma   90.00
#
_symmetry.space_group_name_H-M   'P 1'
#
loop_
_entity.id
_entity.type
_entity.pdbx_description
1 polymer ?
#
loop_
_entity_poly.entity_id
_entity_poly.type
_entity_poly.pdbx_seq_one_letter_code
_entity_poly.pdbx_strand_id
1 'polypeptide(L)'
;MAATQALGEPSVLANGDAGAAPVPIRLLLTFDDGPSAREGDNPTVQVLDGLARNAIQPGIKALFFVQTGAANGGATPRGRGLLRRTLDDGHVLGFHTATPGHTSHTRLDDTALEASLRQGLVTHAELSGRAPTLVRPPHWAYDARTFAAYQRHGLSLVMTDLSANDGKIPWPNASLRRRSHLEHQMRELRRHVADIPLVDGVRPVLVTFHDANPFTGSHIDEYLQILVDGARKAGLVLADPPFYADAAATEAAARARALTDPSVQIRVPGFWTSLLAWVLPEPPLD
;
A
#
# COMPACT_ATOMS: atom_id res chain seq x y z
N MET A 1 -72.62 -8.64 -8.66
CA MET A 1 -71.62 -7.73 -9.22
C MET A 1 -70.67 -7.35 -8.09
N ALA A 2 -69.51 -7.97 -8.02
CA ALA A 2 -68.51 -7.69 -6.99
C ALA A 2 -67.36 -6.89 -7.65
N ALA A 3 -67.09 -5.72 -7.11
CA ALA A 3 -66.00 -4.85 -7.56
C ALA A 3 -64.67 -5.31 -6.95
N THR A 4 -63.72 -5.69 -7.81
CA THR A 4 -62.36 -6.05 -7.43
C THR A 4 -61.57 -4.75 -7.21
N GLN A 5 -61.14 -4.49 -5.98
CA GLN A 5 -60.16 -3.45 -5.66
C GLN A 5 -58.77 -3.95 -6.00
N ALA A 6 -58.06 -3.23 -6.88
CA ALA A 6 -56.66 -3.43 -7.17
C ALA A 6 -55.83 -2.88 -5.99
N LEU A 7 -55.01 -3.78 -5.40
CA LEU A 7 -53.99 -3.41 -4.41
C LEU A 7 -52.84 -2.77 -5.14
N GLY A 8 -52.59 -1.50 -4.85
CA GLY A 8 -51.40 -0.79 -5.33
C GLY A 8 -50.14 -1.34 -4.69
N GLU A 9 -49.14 -1.60 -5.53
CA GLU A 9 -47.77 -1.98 -5.12
C GLU A 9 -47.13 -0.84 -4.30
N PRO A 10 -46.39 -1.17 -3.24
CA PRO A 10 -45.64 -0.16 -2.51
C PRO A 10 -44.45 0.31 -3.36
N SER A 11 -44.46 1.56 -3.77
CA SER A 11 -43.32 2.26 -4.36
C SER A 11 -42.20 2.30 -3.32
N VAL A 12 -41.18 1.49 -3.52
CA VAL A 12 -39.90 1.60 -2.81
C VAL A 12 -39.19 2.87 -3.31
N LEU A 13 -39.41 3.96 -2.61
CA LEU A 13 -38.58 5.16 -2.76
C LEU A 13 -37.19 4.80 -2.28
N ALA A 14 -36.27 4.64 -3.24
CA ALA A 14 -34.84 4.65 -2.96
C ALA A 14 -34.48 6.02 -2.38
N ASN A 15 -34.30 6.08 -1.06
CA ASN A 15 -33.67 7.22 -0.40
C ASN A 15 -32.19 7.28 -0.86
N GLY A 16 -31.98 7.80 -2.05
CA GLY A 16 -30.69 8.33 -2.49
C GLY A 16 -30.46 9.62 -1.71
N ASP A 17 -29.40 9.63 -0.92
CA ASP A 17 -28.87 10.82 -0.24
C ASP A 17 -28.43 11.84 -1.32
N ALA A 18 -29.41 12.58 -1.86
CA ALA A 18 -29.22 13.55 -2.92
C ALA A 18 -28.76 14.86 -2.28
N GLY A 19 -27.44 15.06 -2.09
CA GLY A 19 -26.97 16.38 -1.71
C GLY A 19 -25.59 16.53 -1.10
N ALA A 20 -24.95 15.49 -0.57
CA ALA A 20 -23.59 15.64 -0.06
C ALA A 20 -22.56 15.48 -1.20
N ALA A 21 -21.66 16.45 -1.34
CA ALA A 21 -20.55 16.32 -2.28
C ALA A 21 -19.74 15.04 -1.98
N PRO A 22 -19.28 14.30 -2.99
CA PRO A 22 -18.53 13.08 -2.77
C PRO A 22 -17.25 13.38 -1.96
N VAL A 23 -17.05 12.61 -0.89
CA VAL A 23 -15.88 12.77 -0.03
C VAL A 23 -14.62 12.40 -0.81
N PRO A 24 -13.60 13.27 -0.84
CA PRO A 24 -12.39 13.02 -1.60
C PRO A 24 -11.54 11.89 -0.99
N ILE A 25 -10.82 11.17 -1.87
CA ILE A 25 -9.77 10.23 -1.47
C ILE A 25 -8.42 10.95 -1.49
N ARG A 26 -7.49 10.50 -0.63
CA ARG A 26 -6.08 10.84 -0.71
C ARG A 26 -5.26 9.57 -0.81
N LEU A 27 -4.36 9.53 -1.79
CA LEU A 27 -3.53 8.36 -2.07
C LEU A 27 -2.36 8.30 -1.07
N LEU A 28 -2.27 7.20 -0.33
CA LEU A 28 -1.19 6.90 0.58
C LEU A 28 -0.30 5.84 -0.05
N LEU A 29 0.87 6.26 -0.54
CA LEU A 29 1.82 5.35 -1.15
C LEU A 29 2.52 4.51 -0.08
N THR A 30 2.61 3.21 -0.32
CA THR A 30 3.36 2.29 0.53
C THR A 30 4.33 1.47 -0.31
N PHE A 31 5.51 1.20 0.25
CA PHE A 31 6.56 0.44 -0.40
C PHE A 31 6.97 -0.73 0.48
N ASP A 32 6.99 -1.92 -0.11
CA ASP A 32 7.37 -3.15 0.58
C ASP A 32 8.76 -3.62 0.12
N ASP A 33 9.38 -4.49 0.89
CA ASP A 33 10.61 -5.25 0.58
C ASP A 33 11.92 -4.47 0.60
N GLY A 34 11.92 -3.15 0.61
CA GLY A 34 13.14 -2.36 0.64
C GLY A 34 13.90 -2.37 1.97
N PRO A 35 15.05 -1.71 2.00
CA PRO A 35 15.72 -1.03 0.89
C PRO A 35 16.57 -1.98 0.04
N SER A 36 16.81 -1.63 -1.21
CA SER A 36 17.82 -2.30 -2.04
C SER A 36 19.22 -1.80 -1.69
N ALA A 37 20.14 -2.70 -1.37
CA ALA A 37 21.55 -2.34 -1.18
C ALA A 37 22.39 -2.35 -2.48
N ARG A 38 21.74 -2.46 -3.64
CA ARG A 38 22.41 -2.49 -4.95
C ARG A 38 23.27 -1.23 -5.16
N GLU A 39 24.45 -1.42 -5.78
CA GLU A 39 25.29 -0.32 -6.25
C GLU A 39 24.82 0.17 -7.63
N GLY A 40 25.23 1.39 -7.99
CA GLY A 40 24.81 2.05 -9.24
C GLY A 40 23.35 2.50 -9.21
N ASP A 41 22.60 2.19 -10.27
CA ASP A 41 21.18 2.54 -10.39
C ASP A 41 20.36 1.83 -9.32
N ASN A 42 20.22 2.48 -8.17
CA ASN A 42 19.55 1.94 -7.00
C ASN A 42 18.06 2.27 -7.04
N PRO A 43 17.15 1.27 -7.06
CA PRO A 43 15.72 1.51 -7.18
C PRO A 43 15.14 2.26 -5.98
N THR A 44 15.57 1.99 -4.74
CA THR A 44 15.13 2.74 -3.57
C THR A 44 15.50 4.22 -3.68
N VAL A 45 16.72 4.53 -4.17
CA VAL A 45 17.15 5.91 -4.42
C VAL A 45 16.25 6.58 -5.46
N GLN A 46 15.98 5.89 -6.58
CA GLN A 46 15.11 6.41 -7.65
C GLN A 46 13.69 6.70 -7.13
N VAL A 47 13.14 5.81 -6.32
CA VAL A 47 11.82 6.04 -5.68
C VAL A 47 11.86 7.29 -4.79
N LEU A 48 12.81 7.39 -3.87
CA LEU A 48 12.93 8.56 -2.98
C LEU A 48 13.09 9.86 -3.75
N ASP A 49 13.93 9.85 -4.79
CA ASP A 49 14.16 11.00 -5.66
C ASP A 49 12.91 11.40 -6.46
N GLY A 50 12.16 10.43 -6.98
CA GLY A 50 10.90 10.66 -7.69
C GLY A 50 9.82 11.22 -6.76
N LEU A 51 9.65 10.67 -5.56
CA LEU A 51 8.71 11.21 -4.58
C LEU A 51 9.03 12.66 -4.20
N ALA A 52 10.32 13.00 -4.11
CA ALA A 52 10.76 14.34 -3.75
C ALA A 52 10.54 15.37 -4.89
N ARG A 53 10.69 14.98 -6.16
CA ARG A 53 10.87 15.92 -7.29
C ARG A 53 9.90 15.74 -8.46
N ASN A 54 8.93 14.81 -8.39
CA ASN A 54 7.97 14.59 -9.48
C ASN A 54 7.19 15.85 -9.86
N ALA A 55 6.66 15.87 -11.09
CA ALA A 55 5.93 17.01 -11.62
C ALA A 55 4.48 17.13 -11.12
N ILE A 56 3.93 16.08 -10.49
CA ILE A 56 2.52 16.06 -10.07
C ILE A 56 2.37 16.71 -8.68
N GLN A 57 3.20 16.29 -7.75
CA GLN A 57 3.21 16.78 -6.37
C GLN A 57 4.61 16.56 -5.79
N PRO A 58 5.52 17.51 -5.89
CA PRO A 58 6.82 17.41 -5.22
C PRO A 58 6.68 17.24 -3.71
N GLY A 59 7.53 16.40 -3.12
CA GLY A 59 7.57 16.22 -1.67
C GLY A 59 6.53 15.26 -1.10
N ILE A 60 6.02 14.31 -1.91
CA ILE A 60 5.15 13.23 -1.45
C ILE A 60 5.83 12.49 -0.29
N LYS A 61 5.07 12.20 0.78
CA LYS A 61 5.49 11.33 1.88
C LYS A 61 4.79 9.99 1.79
N ALA A 62 5.55 8.92 2.05
CA ALA A 62 5.12 7.55 1.89
C ALA A 62 5.49 6.72 3.13
N LEU A 63 4.92 5.52 3.21
CA LEU A 63 5.20 4.54 4.25
C LEU A 63 5.98 3.36 3.64
N PHE A 64 7.16 3.07 4.19
CA PHE A 64 8.02 1.98 3.75
C PHE A 64 8.00 0.84 4.76
N PHE A 65 7.49 -0.32 4.36
CA PHE A 65 7.56 -1.56 5.15
C PHE A 65 8.86 -2.29 4.83
N VAL A 66 9.82 -2.21 5.74
CA VAL A 66 11.21 -2.52 5.44
C VAL A 66 11.68 -3.87 5.97
N GLN A 67 12.55 -4.51 5.20
CA GLN A 67 13.23 -5.75 5.58
C GLN A 67 14.57 -5.42 6.26
N THR A 68 14.58 -5.37 7.59
CA THR A 68 15.77 -5.00 8.36
C THR A 68 16.85 -6.09 8.36
N GLY A 69 16.48 -7.36 8.12
CA GLY A 69 17.39 -8.51 8.12
C GLY A 69 17.89 -8.95 6.74
N ALA A 70 17.43 -8.32 5.65
CA ALA A 70 17.81 -8.73 4.29
C ALA A 70 19.30 -8.53 4.01
N ALA A 71 19.99 -9.60 3.59
CA ALA A 71 21.44 -9.61 3.35
C ALA A 71 21.86 -8.69 2.16
N ASN A 72 20.95 -8.39 1.24
CA ASN A 72 21.13 -7.47 0.12
C ASN A 72 20.34 -6.15 0.32
N GLY A 73 19.97 -5.84 1.54
CA GLY A 73 19.12 -4.70 1.91
C GLY A 73 19.45 -4.17 3.30
N GLY A 74 18.45 -4.16 4.19
CA GLY A 74 18.50 -3.52 5.51
C GLY A 74 19.57 -4.05 6.49
N ALA A 75 20.11 -5.25 6.32
CA ALA A 75 21.19 -5.76 7.14
C ALA A 75 22.57 -5.15 6.77
N THR A 76 22.70 -4.54 5.59
CA THR A 76 23.97 -3.98 5.12
C THR A 76 24.18 -2.53 5.60
N PRO A 77 25.43 -2.05 5.71
CA PRO A 77 25.68 -0.63 6.01
C PRO A 77 25.04 0.33 5.01
N ARG A 78 25.05 -0.03 3.71
CA ARG A 78 24.39 0.75 2.64
C ARG A 78 22.88 0.79 2.82
N GLY A 79 22.24 -0.36 3.05
CA GLY A 79 20.79 -0.43 3.29
C GLY A 79 20.38 0.39 4.52
N ARG A 80 21.14 0.30 5.61
CA ARG A 80 20.91 1.14 6.82
C ARG A 80 21.08 2.63 6.51
N GLY A 81 22.03 3.01 5.66
CA GLY A 81 22.17 4.37 5.17
C GLY A 81 20.95 4.85 4.39
N LEU A 82 20.38 3.98 3.55
CA LEU A 82 19.15 4.29 2.82
C LEU A 82 17.92 4.39 3.74
N LEU A 83 17.81 3.55 4.77
CA LEU A 83 16.73 3.68 5.76
C LEU A 83 16.83 5.01 6.54
N ARG A 84 18.04 5.46 6.88
CA ARG A 84 18.22 6.80 7.48
C ARG A 84 17.81 7.90 6.50
N ARG A 85 18.26 7.82 5.24
CA ARG A 85 17.83 8.77 4.21
C ARG A 85 16.31 8.80 4.08
N THR A 86 15.63 7.64 4.06
CA THR A 86 14.16 7.57 4.00
C THR A 86 13.50 8.36 5.15
N LEU A 87 14.05 8.26 6.36
CA LEU A 87 13.59 9.04 7.52
C LEU A 87 13.93 10.54 7.39
N ASP A 88 15.15 10.87 6.96
CA ASP A 88 15.62 12.25 6.77
C ASP A 88 14.81 12.97 5.69
N ASP A 89 14.39 12.26 4.65
CA ASP A 89 13.49 12.74 3.60
C ASP A 89 12.02 12.87 4.12
N GLY A 90 11.75 12.53 5.40
CA GLY A 90 10.46 12.69 6.06
C GLY A 90 9.43 11.62 5.73
N HIS A 91 9.84 10.45 5.30
CA HIS A 91 8.96 9.30 5.13
C HIS A 91 8.80 8.51 6.44
N VAL A 92 7.83 7.60 6.46
CA VAL A 92 7.54 6.74 7.61
C VAL A 92 8.11 5.34 7.37
N LEU A 93 8.75 4.75 8.39
CA LEU A 93 9.15 3.35 8.35
C LEU A 93 8.16 2.47 9.13
N GLY A 94 7.64 1.44 8.48
CA GLY A 94 6.91 0.33 9.08
C GLY A 94 7.75 -0.95 9.06
N PHE A 95 7.40 -1.91 9.90
CA PHE A 95 8.07 -3.20 9.98
C PHE A 95 7.52 -4.16 8.91
N HIS A 96 8.42 -4.81 8.14
CA HIS A 96 8.06 -5.90 7.25
C HIS A 96 8.56 -7.23 7.82
N THR A 97 9.86 -7.41 7.90
CA THR A 97 10.50 -8.56 8.55
C THR A 97 11.96 -8.28 8.91
N ALA A 98 12.48 -9.03 9.87
CA ALA A 98 13.92 -9.10 10.15
C ALA A 98 14.53 -10.45 9.77
N THR A 99 13.79 -11.33 9.08
CA THR A 99 14.35 -12.57 8.56
C THR A 99 15.25 -12.29 7.35
N PRO A 100 16.39 -13.00 7.20
CA PRO A 100 17.29 -12.76 6.07
C PRO A 100 16.69 -13.09 4.69
N GLY A 101 15.74 -14.05 4.66
CA GLY A 101 15.18 -14.63 3.43
C GLY A 101 13.73 -14.24 3.13
N HIS A 102 13.20 -13.16 3.68
CA HIS A 102 11.80 -12.72 3.45
C HIS A 102 10.79 -13.83 3.75
N THR A 103 11.00 -14.56 4.85
CA THR A 103 10.15 -15.69 5.23
C THR A 103 8.78 -15.21 5.71
N SER A 104 7.70 -15.83 5.22
CA SER A 104 6.36 -15.57 5.74
C SER A 104 6.28 -15.82 7.23
N HIS A 105 5.74 -14.87 7.99
CA HIS A 105 5.60 -14.98 9.44
C HIS A 105 4.68 -16.14 9.86
N THR A 106 3.73 -16.54 9.02
CA THR A 106 2.85 -17.70 9.27
C THR A 106 3.59 -19.03 9.19
N ARG A 107 4.79 -19.06 8.57
CA ARG A 107 5.64 -20.26 8.46
C ARG A 107 6.74 -20.34 9.53
N LEU A 108 6.94 -19.27 10.27
CA LEU A 108 7.86 -19.27 11.40
C LEU A 108 7.20 -19.93 12.62
N ASP A 109 7.97 -20.67 13.39
CA ASP A 109 7.53 -21.04 14.74
C ASP A 109 7.51 -19.82 15.67
N ASP A 110 6.97 -19.96 16.87
CA ASP A 110 6.82 -18.84 17.81
C ASP A 110 8.16 -18.22 18.20
N THR A 111 9.19 -19.03 18.37
CA THR A 111 10.53 -18.55 18.73
C THR A 111 11.14 -17.71 17.63
N ALA A 112 11.08 -18.18 16.39
CA ALA A 112 11.62 -17.47 15.23
C ALA A 112 10.80 -16.21 14.92
N LEU A 113 9.47 -16.24 15.08
CA LEU A 113 8.62 -15.06 14.93
C LEU A 113 8.97 -13.99 15.96
N GLU A 114 9.04 -14.36 17.25
CA GLU A 114 9.40 -13.43 18.33
C GLU A 114 10.83 -12.88 18.17
N ALA A 115 11.76 -13.68 17.66
CA ALA A 115 13.11 -13.21 17.35
C ALA A 115 13.10 -12.17 16.23
N SER A 116 12.38 -12.42 15.13
CA SER A 116 12.23 -11.48 14.01
C SER A 116 11.60 -10.17 14.47
N LEU A 117 10.51 -10.22 15.23
CA LEU A 117 9.83 -9.03 15.75
C LEU A 117 10.77 -8.20 16.63
N ARG A 118 11.39 -8.81 17.65
CA ARG A 118 12.32 -8.11 18.55
C ARG A 118 13.50 -7.50 17.82
N GLN A 119 14.13 -8.25 16.92
CA GLN A 119 15.26 -7.75 16.12
C GLN A 119 14.86 -6.57 15.24
N GLY A 120 13.70 -6.66 14.59
CA GLY A 120 13.19 -5.57 13.76
C GLY A 120 12.89 -4.32 14.58
N LEU A 121 12.18 -4.44 15.70
CA LEU A 121 11.87 -3.31 16.59
C LEU A 121 13.13 -2.61 17.11
N VAL A 122 14.15 -3.37 17.52
CA VAL A 122 15.46 -2.82 17.95
C VAL A 122 16.10 -2.04 16.79
N THR A 123 16.18 -2.64 15.61
CA THR A 123 16.77 -1.97 14.44
C THR A 123 16.04 -0.67 14.08
N HIS A 124 14.70 -0.67 14.12
CA HIS A 124 13.94 0.56 13.89
C HIS A 124 14.21 1.62 14.96
N ALA A 125 14.28 1.23 16.24
CA ALA A 125 14.58 2.16 17.32
C ALA A 125 15.99 2.76 17.20
N GLU A 126 16.98 1.98 16.78
CA GLU A 126 18.34 2.45 16.48
C GLU A 126 18.39 3.46 15.32
N LEU A 127 17.50 3.31 14.33
CA LEU A 127 17.45 4.17 13.15
C LEU A 127 16.70 5.48 13.40
N SER A 128 15.55 5.41 14.08
CA SER A 128 14.58 6.51 14.20
C SER A 128 14.39 7.05 15.62
N GLY A 129 15.05 6.46 16.62
CA GLY A 129 14.84 6.79 18.04
C GLY A 129 13.54 6.24 18.64
N ARG A 130 12.71 5.53 17.86
CA ARG A 130 11.45 4.92 18.31
C ARG A 130 11.17 3.59 17.62
N ALA A 131 10.42 2.72 18.28
CA ALA A 131 9.93 1.52 17.64
C ALA A 131 8.87 1.85 16.56
N PRO A 132 8.76 1.05 15.49
CA PRO A 132 7.68 1.19 14.52
C PRO A 132 6.34 0.83 15.18
N THR A 133 5.28 1.40 14.66
CA THR A 133 3.91 1.16 15.15
C THR A 133 3.06 0.40 14.15
N LEU A 134 3.57 0.23 12.94
CA LEU A 134 2.88 -0.37 11.80
C LEU A 134 3.65 -1.58 11.30
N VAL A 135 2.93 -2.62 10.90
CA VAL A 135 3.47 -3.82 10.27
C VAL A 135 2.66 -4.19 9.03
N ARG A 136 3.37 -4.65 8.00
CA ARG A 136 2.80 -5.41 6.89
C ARG A 136 3.57 -6.72 6.80
N PRO A 137 2.89 -7.88 6.90
CA PRO A 137 3.58 -9.17 6.93
C PRO A 137 4.13 -9.53 5.55
N PRO A 138 5.26 -10.28 5.48
CA PRO A 138 5.78 -10.82 4.23
C PRO A 138 4.72 -11.62 3.48
N HIS A 139 4.69 -11.44 2.14
CA HIS A 139 3.70 -12.07 1.25
C HIS A 139 2.24 -11.74 1.61
N TRP A 140 2.01 -10.71 2.44
CA TRP A 140 0.70 -10.31 2.97
C TRP A 140 -0.02 -11.45 3.71
N ALA A 141 0.76 -12.44 4.19
CA ALA A 141 0.24 -13.62 4.88
C ALA A 141 0.23 -13.39 6.39
N TYR A 142 -0.95 -13.53 6.99
CA TYR A 142 -1.16 -13.47 8.43
C TYR A 142 -2.24 -14.46 8.86
N ASP A 143 -2.24 -14.79 10.14
CA ASP A 143 -3.22 -15.60 10.81
C ASP A 143 -3.48 -15.04 12.23
N ALA A 144 -4.38 -15.66 13.00
CA ALA A 144 -4.71 -15.18 14.34
C ALA A 144 -3.48 -15.19 15.27
N ARG A 145 -2.55 -16.12 15.10
CA ARG A 145 -1.31 -16.25 15.89
C ARG A 145 -0.35 -15.07 15.60
N THR A 146 -0.06 -14.82 14.34
CA THR A 146 0.83 -13.73 13.92
C THR A 146 0.21 -12.37 14.22
N PHE A 147 -1.10 -12.23 14.04
CA PHE A 147 -1.83 -11.01 14.40
C PHE A 147 -1.72 -10.71 15.90
N ALA A 148 -1.94 -11.70 16.76
CA ALA A 148 -1.79 -11.56 18.21
C ALA A 148 -0.33 -11.22 18.61
N ALA A 149 0.68 -11.78 17.90
CA ALA A 149 2.07 -11.44 18.12
C ALA A 149 2.35 -9.97 17.79
N TYR A 150 1.85 -9.46 16.66
CA TYR A 150 1.98 -8.02 16.30
C TYR A 150 1.37 -7.12 17.38
N GLN A 151 0.16 -7.43 17.84
CA GLN A 151 -0.51 -6.65 18.88
C GLN A 151 0.31 -6.63 20.20
N ARG A 152 0.87 -7.76 20.63
CA ARG A 152 1.72 -7.82 21.83
C ARG A 152 2.95 -6.91 21.72
N HIS A 153 3.44 -6.70 20.51
CA HIS A 153 4.58 -5.81 20.21
C HIS A 153 4.17 -4.37 19.88
N GLY A 154 2.90 -3.99 20.03
CA GLY A 154 2.38 -2.66 19.71
C GLY A 154 2.34 -2.32 18.22
N LEU A 155 2.36 -3.36 17.37
CA LEU A 155 2.32 -3.21 15.92
C LEU A 155 0.87 -3.35 15.42
N SER A 156 0.43 -2.38 14.61
CA SER A 156 -0.85 -2.41 13.92
C SER A 156 -0.68 -2.95 12.50
N LEU A 157 -1.44 -3.99 12.16
CA LEU A 157 -1.39 -4.63 10.83
C LEU A 157 -2.06 -3.75 9.79
N VAL A 158 -1.32 -3.35 8.76
CA VAL A 158 -1.81 -2.52 7.66
C VAL A 158 -1.64 -3.25 6.34
N MET A 159 -2.74 -3.38 5.61
CA MET A 159 -2.76 -3.99 4.28
C MET A 159 -2.89 -2.93 3.19
N THR A 160 -3.37 -3.28 2.00
CA THR A 160 -3.47 -2.37 0.86
C THR A 160 -4.85 -2.39 0.23
N ASP A 161 -5.23 -1.29 -0.42
CA ASP A 161 -6.44 -1.20 -1.24
C ASP A 161 -6.12 -1.46 -2.73
N LEU A 162 -4.97 -0.97 -3.19
CA LEU A 162 -4.49 -1.09 -4.56
C LEU A 162 -3.07 -1.64 -4.58
N SER A 163 -2.75 -2.45 -5.57
CA SER A 163 -1.40 -2.99 -5.77
C SER A 163 -0.92 -2.72 -7.18
N ALA A 164 0.30 -2.20 -7.32
CA ALA A 164 0.95 -2.04 -8.62
C ALA A 164 1.30 -3.38 -9.29
N ASN A 165 1.23 -4.49 -8.54
CA ASN A 165 1.62 -5.84 -8.98
C ASN A 165 3.06 -5.90 -9.52
N ASP A 166 3.94 -5.10 -8.93
CA ASP A 166 5.35 -4.93 -9.29
C ASP A 166 6.31 -5.79 -8.44
N GLY A 167 5.80 -6.55 -7.47
CA GLY A 167 6.59 -7.33 -6.51
C GLY A 167 7.23 -8.60 -7.04
N LYS A 168 7.00 -8.99 -8.30
CA LYS A 168 7.61 -10.18 -8.88
C LYS A 168 9.00 -9.88 -9.40
N ILE A 169 9.99 -10.06 -8.55
CA ILE A 169 11.41 -10.13 -8.91
C ILE A 169 11.78 -11.61 -9.00
N PRO A 170 12.11 -12.24 -10.08
CA PRO A 170 12.80 -11.79 -11.28
C PRO A 170 12.02 -12.12 -12.55
N TRP A 171 12.14 -11.28 -13.51
CA TRP A 171 11.95 -11.51 -14.93
C TRP A 171 10.57 -11.44 -15.58
N PRO A 172 10.44 -10.66 -16.61
CA PRO A 172 10.88 -9.28 -16.66
C PRO A 172 9.88 -8.45 -15.84
N ASN A 173 10.37 -7.71 -14.87
CA ASN A 173 9.59 -6.86 -13.98
C ASN A 173 8.89 -5.68 -14.68
N ALA A 174 8.78 -5.74 -15.99
CA ALA A 174 7.96 -4.85 -16.75
C ALA A 174 6.50 -5.22 -16.53
N SER A 175 5.78 -4.50 -15.68
CA SER A 175 4.34 -4.57 -15.67
C SER A 175 3.81 -3.97 -16.96
N LEU A 176 3.72 -4.79 -18.01
CA LEU A 176 3.26 -4.38 -19.34
C LEU A 176 1.81 -3.85 -19.32
N ARG A 177 1.07 -4.14 -18.26
CA ARG A 177 -0.33 -3.72 -18.07
C ARG A 177 -0.55 -2.91 -16.79
N ARG A 178 0.46 -2.17 -16.35
CA ARG A 178 0.40 -1.39 -15.10
C ARG A 178 -0.77 -0.39 -15.08
N ARG A 179 -1.02 0.27 -16.19
CA ARG A 179 -2.12 1.25 -16.33
C ARG A 179 -3.47 0.55 -16.24
N SER A 180 -3.77 -0.39 -17.13
CA SER A 180 -5.07 -1.07 -17.16
C SER A 180 -5.35 -1.85 -15.86
N HIS A 181 -4.31 -2.39 -15.24
CA HIS A 181 -4.40 -3.08 -13.97
C HIS A 181 -4.81 -2.14 -12.82
N LEU A 182 -4.14 -1.00 -12.66
CA LEU A 182 -4.47 -0.01 -11.64
C LEU A 182 -5.83 0.65 -11.91
N GLU A 183 -6.14 0.99 -13.16
CA GLU A 183 -7.45 1.54 -13.53
C GLU A 183 -8.60 0.56 -13.24
N HIS A 184 -8.37 -0.75 -13.46
CA HIS A 184 -9.36 -1.77 -13.09
C HIS A 184 -9.58 -1.79 -11.58
N GLN A 185 -8.52 -1.84 -10.78
CA GLN A 185 -8.62 -1.83 -9.31
C GLN A 185 -9.33 -0.57 -8.79
N MET A 186 -9.08 0.59 -9.38
CA MET A 186 -9.75 1.84 -8.99
C MET A 186 -11.25 1.84 -9.30
N ARG A 187 -11.66 1.22 -10.42
CA ARG A 187 -13.09 1.02 -10.69
C ARG A 187 -13.75 0.09 -9.68
N GLU A 188 -13.04 -0.97 -9.24
CA GLU A 188 -13.54 -1.83 -8.16
C GLU A 188 -13.59 -1.09 -6.83
N LEU A 189 -12.53 -0.35 -6.48
CA LEU A 189 -12.47 0.46 -5.27
C LEU A 189 -13.64 1.44 -5.18
N ARG A 190 -14.02 2.07 -6.28
CA ARG A 190 -15.15 3.01 -6.31
C ARG A 190 -16.44 2.43 -5.74
N ARG A 191 -16.67 1.11 -5.90
CA ARG A 191 -17.90 0.45 -5.45
C ARG A 191 -18.04 0.38 -3.93
N HIS A 192 -16.90 0.46 -3.22
CA HIS A 192 -16.83 0.35 -1.77
C HIS A 192 -15.96 1.43 -1.11
N VAL A 193 -15.64 2.49 -1.85
CA VAL A 193 -14.84 3.61 -1.30
C VAL A 193 -15.52 4.25 -0.09
N ALA A 194 -16.85 4.18 0.01
CA ALA A 194 -17.61 4.69 1.14
C ALA A 194 -17.32 3.95 2.46
N ASP A 195 -16.85 2.70 2.39
CA ASP A 195 -16.50 1.89 3.56
C ASP A 195 -15.14 2.27 4.16
N ILE A 196 -14.31 3.02 3.42
CA ILE A 196 -13.03 3.52 3.91
C ILE A 196 -13.28 4.61 4.96
N PRO A 197 -12.69 4.50 6.17
CA PRO A 197 -12.89 5.49 7.22
C PRO A 197 -12.39 6.87 6.80
N LEU A 198 -13.03 7.91 7.34
CA LEU A 198 -12.58 9.28 7.16
C LEU A 198 -11.43 9.59 8.12
N VAL A 199 -10.40 10.26 7.59
CA VAL A 199 -9.31 10.82 8.35
C VAL A 199 -9.07 12.24 7.84
N ASP A 200 -9.25 13.23 8.70
CA ASP A 200 -9.08 14.65 8.37
C ASP A 200 -9.85 15.08 7.09
N GLY A 201 -11.09 14.61 6.96
CA GLY A 201 -11.99 14.97 5.86
C GLY A 201 -11.74 14.26 4.54
N VAL A 202 -10.77 13.34 4.46
CA VAL A 202 -10.47 12.54 3.27
C VAL A 202 -10.53 11.04 3.58
N ARG A 203 -10.67 10.21 2.55
CA ARG A 203 -10.55 8.75 2.67
C ARG A 203 -9.15 8.31 2.23
N PRO A 204 -8.31 7.79 3.15
CA PRO A 204 -6.97 7.30 2.78
C PRO A 204 -7.06 6.01 1.98
N VAL A 205 -6.58 6.04 0.74
CA VAL A 205 -6.47 4.88 -0.15
C VAL A 205 -5.01 4.44 -0.20
N LEU A 206 -4.73 3.24 0.29
CA LEU A 206 -3.40 2.68 0.34
C LEU A 206 -3.04 2.03 -0.99
N VAL A 207 -1.88 2.40 -1.53
CA VAL A 207 -1.34 1.86 -2.79
C VAL A 207 0.02 1.22 -2.54
N THR A 208 0.18 -0.05 -2.88
CA THR A 208 1.43 -0.78 -2.62
C THR A 208 2.27 -0.94 -3.88
N PHE A 209 3.54 -0.62 -3.69
CA PHE A 209 4.68 -0.82 -4.59
C PHE A 209 5.80 -1.56 -3.87
N HIS A 210 6.90 -1.84 -4.61
CA HIS A 210 8.13 -2.42 -4.07
C HIS A 210 9.32 -1.57 -4.48
N ASP A 211 9.92 -0.85 -3.52
CA ASP A 211 11.07 0.05 -3.79
C ASP A 211 12.38 -0.69 -4.08
N ALA A 212 12.44 -1.98 -3.79
CA ALA A 212 13.56 -2.84 -4.20
C ALA A 212 13.51 -3.22 -5.70
N ASN A 213 12.40 -2.93 -6.41
CA ASN A 213 12.21 -3.26 -7.81
C ASN A 213 12.79 -2.18 -8.74
N PRO A 214 13.77 -2.52 -9.62
CA PRO A 214 14.37 -1.56 -10.56
C PRO A 214 13.35 -0.95 -11.54
N PHE A 215 12.32 -1.71 -11.94
CA PHE A 215 11.29 -1.20 -12.83
C PHE A 215 10.45 -0.12 -12.13
N THR A 216 10.05 -0.34 -10.87
CA THR A 216 9.32 0.64 -10.08
C THR A 216 10.13 1.91 -9.90
N GLY A 217 11.42 1.78 -9.52
CA GLY A 217 12.31 2.92 -9.37
C GLY A 217 12.38 3.78 -10.64
N SER A 218 12.59 3.16 -11.80
CA SER A 218 12.74 3.88 -13.08
C SER A 218 11.42 4.43 -13.66
N HIS A 219 10.25 4.03 -13.14
CA HIS A 219 8.93 4.43 -13.64
C HIS A 219 8.03 5.07 -12.58
N ILE A 220 8.62 5.52 -11.48
CA ILE A 220 7.80 6.06 -10.36
C ILE A 220 6.94 7.24 -10.80
N ASP A 221 7.46 8.16 -11.60
CA ASP A 221 6.72 9.31 -12.11
C ASP A 221 5.53 8.89 -12.98
N GLU A 222 5.71 7.87 -13.82
CA GLU A 222 4.63 7.31 -14.63
C GLU A 222 3.57 6.65 -13.76
N TYR A 223 3.95 5.93 -12.70
CA TYR A 223 3.01 5.35 -11.75
C TYR A 223 2.19 6.42 -11.03
N LEU A 224 2.80 7.53 -10.62
CA LEU A 224 2.08 8.65 -10.01
C LEU A 224 1.03 9.22 -10.97
N GLN A 225 1.38 9.39 -12.25
CA GLN A 225 0.44 9.85 -13.28
C GLN A 225 -0.71 8.86 -13.49
N ILE A 226 -0.40 7.55 -13.59
CA ILE A 226 -1.41 6.48 -13.72
C ILE A 226 -2.39 6.52 -12.55
N LEU A 227 -1.93 6.73 -11.33
CA LEU A 227 -2.77 6.78 -10.15
C LEU A 227 -3.75 7.97 -10.20
N VAL A 228 -3.27 9.14 -10.56
CA VAL A 228 -4.11 10.35 -10.64
C VAL A 228 -5.12 10.24 -11.78
N ASP A 229 -4.69 9.83 -12.95
CA ASP A 229 -5.57 9.68 -14.14
C ASP A 229 -6.56 8.54 -13.93
N GLY A 230 -6.12 7.42 -13.40
CA GLY A 230 -6.97 6.27 -13.12
C GLY A 230 -8.06 6.58 -12.10
N ALA A 231 -7.74 7.34 -11.05
CA ALA A 231 -8.73 7.79 -10.06
C ALA A 231 -9.80 8.68 -10.72
N ARG A 232 -9.37 9.64 -11.54
CA ARG A 232 -10.30 10.52 -12.30
C ARG A 232 -11.17 9.71 -13.26
N LYS A 233 -10.59 8.81 -14.05
CA LYS A 233 -11.34 7.92 -14.97
C LYS A 233 -12.32 7.01 -14.23
N ALA A 234 -11.99 6.55 -13.04
CA ALA A 234 -12.91 5.79 -12.20
C ALA A 234 -14.00 6.67 -11.56
N GLY A 235 -13.96 8.00 -11.72
CA GLY A 235 -14.88 8.94 -11.10
C GLY A 235 -14.71 9.04 -9.58
N LEU A 236 -13.50 8.79 -9.08
CA LEU A 236 -13.10 9.08 -7.71
C LEU A 236 -12.68 10.54 -7.60
N VAL A 237 -13.13 11.25 -6.58
CA VAL A 237 -12.72 12.62 -6.31
C VAL A 237 -11.40 12.59 -5.54
N LEU A 238 -10.36 13.19 -6.12
CA LEU A 238 -9.07 13.32 -5.44
C LEU A 238 -9.07 14.55 -4.53
N ALA A 239 -8.45 14.42 -3.38
CA ALA A 239 -8.12 15.56 -2.52
C ALA A 239 -7.07 16.46 -3.20
N ASP A 240 -6.95 17.67 -2.74
CA ASP A 240 -5.87 18.59 -3.11
C ASP A 240 -5.02 18.89 -1.86
N PRO A 241 -3.76 18.50 -1.85
CA PRO A 241 -3.05 17.66 -2.82
C PRO A 241 -3.50 16.19 -2.83
N PRO A 242 -3.29 15.44 -3.96
CA PRO A 242 -3.79 14.07 -4.12
C PRO A 242 -3.04 13.01 -3.31
N PHE A 243 -1.80 13.28 -2.92
CA PHE A 243 -0.97 12.40 -2.10
C PHE A 243 -0.69 13.03 -0.73
N TYR A 244 -0.27 12.21 0.23
CA TYR A 244 0.20 12.70 1.52
C TYR A 244 1.55 13.42 1.38
N ALA A 245 1.73 14.52 2.10
CA ALA A 245 2.93 15.37 2.08
C ALA A 245 3.54 15.60 3.48
N ASP A 246 2.98 14.94 4.50
CA ASP A 246 3.42 15.05 5.90
C ASP A 246 3.52 13.66 6.53
N ALA A 247 4.61 13.40 7.27
CA ALA A 247 4.87 12.10 7.88
C ALA A 247 3.84 11.73 8.95
N ALA A 248 3.43 12.69 9.79
CA ALA A 248 2.48 12.42 10.87
C ALA A 248 1.09 12.13 10.31
N ALA A 249 0.64 12.87 9.29
CA ALA A 249 -0.60 12.61 8.58
C ALA A 249 -0.57 11.25 7.85
N THR A 250 0.57 10.89 7.23
CA THR A 250 0.79 9.59 6.59
C THR A 250 0.65 8.43 7.59
N GLU A 251 1.32 8.55 8.75
CA GLU A 251 1.26 7.52 9.80
C GLU A 251 -0.14 7.43 10.42
N ALA A 252 -0.79 8.56 10.69
CA ALA A 252 -2.15 8.59 11.24
C ALA A 252 -3.16 7.95 10.29
N ALA A 253 -3.08 8.28 9.00
CA ALA A 253 -3.93 7.69 7.96
C ALA A 253 -3.71 6.17 7.83
N ALA A 254 -2.46 5.71 7.81
CA ALA A 254 -2.14 4.28 7.77
C ALA A 254 -2.67 3.56 9.02
N ARG A 255 -2.53 4.16 10.20
CA ARG A 255 -3.03 3.60 11.47
C ARG A 255 -4.56 3.46 11.47
N ALA A 256 -5.29 4.45 10.93
CA ALA A 256 -6.74 4.40 10.80
C ALA A 256 -7.20 3.30 9.83
N ARG A 257 -6.31 2.79 8.99
CA ARG A 257 -6.54 1.67 8.07
C ARG A 257 -6.07 0.32 8.62
N ALA A 258 -5.58 0.28 9.85
CA ALA A 258 -5.13 -0.95 10.47
C ALA A 258 -6.28 -1.95 10.66
N LEU A 259 -6.01 -3.23 10.42
CA LEU A 259 -6.96 -4.30 10.68
C LEU A 259 -7.16 -4.46 12.19
N THR A 260 -8.41 -4.59 12.57
CA THR A 260 -8.84 -4.85 13.95
C THR A 260 -9.24 -6.30 14.19
N ASP A 261 -9.47 -7.05 13.10
CA ASP A 261 -9.92 -8.44 13.13
C ASP A 261 -9.07 -9.29 12.15
N PRO A 262 -8.38 -10.34 12.64
CA PRO A 262 -7.56 -11.21 11.79
C PRO A 262 -8.39 -12.10 10.83
N SER A 263 -9.70 -12.22 11.02
CA SER A 263 -10.57 -12.97 10.11
C SER A 263 -10.91 -12.21 8.83
N VAL A 264 -10.67 -10.90 8.79
CA VAL A 264 -10.89 -10.08 7.60
C VAL A 264 -9.88 -10.47 6.52
N GLN A 265 -10.37 -11.15 5.48
CA GLN A 265 -9.58 -11.48 4.31
C GLN A 265 -9.60 -10.30 3.34
N ILE A 266 -8.43 -9.66 3.15
CA ILE A 266 -8.30 -8.64 2.12
C ILE A 266 -8.27 -9.32 0.76
N ARG A 267 -9.16 -8.89 -0.13
CA ARG A 267 -9.16 -9.33 -1.52
C ARG A 267 -7.97 -8.70 -2.24
N VAL A 268 -6.83 -9.38 -2.18
CA VAL A 268 -5.72 -9.08 -3.10
C VAL A 268 -6.16 -9.49 -4.51
N PRO A 269 -5.90 -8.67 -5.55
CA PRO A 269 -6.20 -9.06 -6.93
C PRO A 269 -5.66 -10.46 -7.21
N GLY A 270 -6.54 -11.38 -7.61
CA GLY A 270 -6.24 -12.80 -7.67
C GLY A 270 -5.19 -13.16 -8.73
N PHE A 271 -4.52 -14.30 -8.55
CA PHE A 271 -3.48 -14.85 -9.44
C PHE A 271 -3.90 -14.89 -10.93
N TRP A 272 -5.16 -15.20 -11.22
CA TRP A 272 -5.67 -15.30 -12.59
C TRP A 272 -5.80 -13.95 -13.32
N THR A 273 -6.17 -12.89 -12.61
CA THR A 273 -6.18 -11.54 -13.18
C THR A 273 -4.76 -11.05 -13.45
N SER A 274 -3.80 -11.46 -12.63
CA SER A 274 -2.37 -11.19 -12.84
C SER A 274 -1.80 -11.94 -14.04
N LEU A 275 -2.23 -13.18 -14.31
CA LEU A 275 -1.72 -13.99 -15.43
C LEU A 275 -2.18 -13.42 -16.79
N LEU A 276 -3.44 -13.02 -16.91
CA LEU A 276 -3.97 -12.38 -18.13
C LEU A 276 -3.35 -10.99 -18.37
N ALA A 277 -3.12 -10.23 -17.31
CA ALA A 277 -2.43 -8.93 -17.38
C ALA A 277 -0.96 -9.07 -17.81
N TRP A 278 -0.38 -10.26 -17.67
CA TRP A 278 1.02 -10.52 -17.98
C TRP A 278 1.27 -10.85 -19.46
N VAL A 279 0.27 -11.40 -20.15
CA VAL A 279 0.41 -11.96 -21.51
C VAL A 279 0.00 -10.97 -22.62
N LEU A 280 -0.82 -9.97 -22.30
CA LEU A 280 -1.36 -9.05 -23.31
C LEU A 280 -0.83 -7.62 -23.09
N PRO A 281 -0.25 -6.96 -24.11
CA PRO A 281 0.19 -5.57 -23.99
C PRO A 281 -1.00 -4.65 -23.70
N GLU A 282 -0.72 -3.50 -23.07
CA GLU A 282 -1.73 -2.45 -22.91
C GLU A 282 -2.13 -1.90 -24.29
N PRO A 283 -3.41 -1.62 -24.50
CA PRO A 283 -3.82 -0.92 -25.72
C PRO A 283 -3.10 0.44 -25.78
N PRO A 284 -2.78 0.95 -26.98
CA PRO A 284 -2.21 2.28 -27.13
C PRO A 284 -3.10 3.33 -26.44
N LEU A 285 -2.47 4.38 -25.96
CA LEU A 285 -3.17 5.53 -25.40
C LEU A 285 -3.93 6.22 -26.52
N ASP A 286 -5.25 6.38 -26.39
CA ASP A 286 -6.05 7.30 -27.21
C ASP A 286 -5.82 8.73 -26.77
#